data_06c0c60bc864562fae6a9b4603c957d6
#
_entry.id   06c0c60bc864562fae6a9b4603c957d6
#
_cell.length_a   1.000
_cell.length_b   1.000
_cell.length_c   1.000
_cell.angle_alpha   90.00
_cell.angle_beta   90.00
_cell.angle_gamma   90.00
#
_symmetry.space_group_name_H-M   'P 1'
#
loop_
_entity.id
_entity.type
_entity.pdbx_description
1 polymer ?
#
loop_
_entity_poly.entity_id
_entity_poly.type
_entity_poly.pdbx_seq_one_letter_code
_entity_poly.pdbx_strand_id
1 'polypeptide(L)'
;MTNTEIKTNNPPKKKAANIRIDKLHTFEGHPFKVIDDEDMNSLTESIKEQGIISPLIVRLMDGETDEYEVISGHRRLYAAIKAGLTEVPALIYPLDRNEAMIAVVDNNLHRERILPSEKAFAYKMKMEAMKAQGKRTDLTLSQAATKSDTAAQIGKAASESRDTVFRYIRLTHLIPELLQKVDEGAIAFSPAVELSYLTTEQQETLLDAMALNDCTPSHAQSIRMKKAAQQGTLSSDSIYEIMSEEKANQAERISFKVHDLRGFFPKNYTQKQMTDTILKLLYDYNRKLERSRRRRDER
;
A
#
# COMPACT_ATOMS: atom_id res chain seq x y z
N MET A 1 16.23 26.00 49.79
CA MET A 1 15.97 26.74 48.55
C MET A 1 16.35 25.82 47.40
N THR A 2 15.40 25.11 46.89
CA THR A 2 15.59 24.11 45.82
C THR A 2 15.34 24.81 44.47
N ASN A 3 16.40 24.94 43.70
CA ASN A 3 16.34 25.51 42.35
C ASN A 3 15.63 24.49 41.42
N THR A 4 14.37 24.78 41.12
CA THR A 4 13.64 24.05 40.08
C THR A 4 14.05 24.63 38.73
N GLU A 5 14.96 23.97 38.03
CA GLU A 5 15.26 24.29 36.62
C GLU A 5 14.03 24.08 35.77
N ILE A 6 13.42 25.17 35.35
CA ILE A 6 12.39 25.19 34.32
C ILE A 6 13.07 24.77 33.00
N LYS A 7 12.84 23.52 32.57
CA LYS A 7 13.20 23.07 31.20
C LYS A 7 12.44 23.94 30.19
N THR A 8 13.09 24.98 29.70
CA THR A 8 12.62 25.76 28.58
C THR A 8 12.55 24.86 27.35
N ASN A 9 11.35 24.69 26.81
CA ASN A 9 11.04 23.95 25.57
C ASN A 9 11.58 24.74 24.36
N ASN A 10 12.90 24.92 24.28
CA ASN A 10 13.53 25.43 23.07
C ASN A 10 13.60 24.27 22.06
N PRO A 11 13.12 24.46 20.80
CA PRO A 11 13.28 23.45 19.78
C PRO A 11 14.79 23.12 19.63
N PRO A 12 15.15 21.86 19.39
CA PRO A 12 16.53 21.43 19.31
C PRO A 12 17.26 22.29 18.26
N LYS A 13 18.42 22.87 18.64
CA LYS A 13 19.19 23.77 17.78
C LYS A 13 19.75 23.00 16.59
N LYS A 14 19.15 23.19 15.42
CA LYS A 14 19.66 22.68 14.14
C LYS A 14 20.98 23.38 13.79
N LYS A 15 21.95 22.63 13.26
CA LYS A 15 23.23 23.15 12.79
C LYS A 15 23.30 22.96 11.28
N ALA A 16 23.62 24.03 10.55
CA ALA A 16 23.89 23.95 9.12
C ALA A 16 25.38 23.63 8.89
N ALA A 17 25.69 22.72 7.98
CA ALA A 17 27.03 22.36 7.59
C ALA A 17 27.06 21.80 6.16
N ASN A 18 28.22 21.93 5.48
CA ASN A 18 28.52 21.10 4.31
C ASN A 18 29.08 19.77 4.81
N ILE A 19 28.54 18.69 4.36
CA ILE A 19 28.95 17.33 4.77
C ILE A 19 29.44 16.58 3.54
N ARG A 20 30.54 15.88 3.69
CA ARG A 20 31.10 15.02 2.64
C ARG A 20 30.13 13.87 2.38
N ILE A 21 29.96 13.51 1.11
CA ILE A 21 29.00 12.47 0.70
C ILE A 21 29.39 11.09 1.26
N ASP A 22 30.68 10.82 1.42
CA ASP A 22 31.19 9.57 2.01
C ASP A 22 30.88 9.41 3.51
N LYS A 23 30.41 10.49 4.17
CA LYS A 23 29.94 10.52 5.57
C LYS A 23 28.44 10.43 5.72
N LEU A 24 27.72 10.31 4.60
CA LEU A 24 26.26 10.27 4.56
C LEU A 24 25.78 8.85 4.27
N HIS A 25 24.97 8.33 5.18
CA HIS A 25 24.36 7.01 5.06
C HIS A 25 22.86 7.13 4.86
N THR A 26 22.30 6.23 4.06
CA THR A 26 20.85 6.12 3.91
C THR A 26 20.25 5.59 5.21
N PHE A 27 19.05 6.07 5.56
CA PHE A 27 18.35 5.59 6.75
C PHE A 27 18.04 4.09 6.61
N GLU A 28 18.49 3.29 7.58
CA GLU A 28 18.26 1.84 7.57
C GLU A 28 16.77 1.53 7.62
N GLY A 29 16.29 0.69 6.69
CA GLY A 29 14.87 0.35 6.58
C GLY A 29 14.01 1.48 5.98
N HIS A 30 14.62 2.45 5.26
CA HIS A 30 13.89 3.54 4.61
C HIS A 30 12.80 2.99 3.69
N PRO A 31 11.50 3.28 3.95
CA PRO A 31 10.39 2.63 3.26
C PRO A 31 10.17 3.12 1.83
N PHE A 32 10.70 4.30 1.48
CA PHE A 32 10.45 4.95 0.20
C PHE A 32 11.60 4.71 -0.77
N LYS A 33 11.28 4.20 -1.96
CA LYS A 33 12.26 3.91 -3.00
C LYS A 33 12.74 5.19 -3.70
N VAL A 34 14.03 5.23 -4.03
CA VAL A 34 14.60 6.23 -4.95
C VAL A 34 14.60 5.62 -6.35
N ILE A 35 13.81 6.18 -7.25
CA ILE A 35 13.68 5.70 -8.63
C ILE A 35 14.58 6.56 -9.50
N ASP A 36 15.35 5.91 -10.38
CA ASP A 36 16.19 6.57 -11.38
C ASP A 36 15.40 6.71 -12.69
N ASP A 37 14.58 7.74 -12.75
CA ASP A 37 13.69 8.10 -13.85
C ASP A 37 14.10 9.42 -14.54
N GLU A 38 13.32 9.88 -15.51
CA GLU A 38 13.57 11.17 -16.21
C GLU A 38 13.55 12.36 -15.25
N ASP A 39 12.71 12.33 -14.21
CA ASP A 39 12.69 13.37 -13.17
C ASP A 39 13.97 13.37 -12.36
N MET A 40 14.61 12.21 -12.15
CA MET A 40 15.91 12.10 -11.51
C MET A 40 17.02 12.68 -12.40
N ASN A 41 16.96 12.45 -13.71
CA ASN A 41 17.92 13.04 -14.65
C ASN A 41 17.81 14.57 -14.66
N SER A 42 16.58 15.09 -14.72
CA SER A 42 16.33 16.54 -14.64
C SER A 42 16.83 17.16 -13.34
N LEU A 43 16.61 16.46 -12.21
CA LEU A 43 17.12 16.88 -10.90
C LEU A 43 18.65 16.86 -10.87
N THR A 44 19.29 15.86 -11.48
CA THR A 44 20.75 15.73 -11.57
C THR A 44 21.37 16.89 -12.35
N GLU A 45 20.80 17.25 -13.50
CA GLU A 45 21.27 18.40 -14.30
C GLU A 45 21.09 19.72 -13.54
N SER A 46 19.93 19.93 -12.89
CA SER A 46 19.71 21.11 -12.04
C SER A 46 20.75 21.22 -10.90
N ILE A 47 21.11 20.09 -10.28
CA ILE A 47 22.11 20.06 -9.21
C ILE A 47 23.51 20.31 -9.75
N LYS A 48 23.85 19.87 -10.97
CA LYS A 48 25.13 20.23 -11.62
C LYS A 48 25.26 21.71 -11.88
N GLU A 49 24.20 22.38 -12.31
CA GLU A 49 24.19 23.78 -12.66
C GLU A 49 24.12 24.71 -11.45
N GLN A 50 23.29 24.41 -10.48
CA GLN A 50 22.95 25.34 -9.39
C GLN A 50 23.34 24.82 -7.99
N GLY A 51 23.81 23.58 -7.91
CA GLY A 51 24.01 22.92 -6.63
C GLY A 51 22.71 22.53 -5.92
N ILE A 52 22.82 22.14 -4.67
CA ILE A 52 21.65 21.81 -3.84
C ILE A 52 21.13 23.06 -3.15
N ILE A 53 20.03 23.62 -3.63
CA ILE A 53 19.40 24.83 -3.07
C ILE A 53 18.74 24.53 -1.71
N SER A 54 18.04 23.40 -1.60
CA SER A 54 17.39 22.99 -0.34
C SER A 54 18.25 21.94 0.38
N PRO A 55 18.80 22.25 1.57
CA PRO A 55 19.70 21.33 2.29
C PRO A 55 19.06 19.99 2.61
N LEU A 56 19.87 18.95 2.72
CA LEU A 56 19.47 17.65 3.26
C LEU A 56 19.16 17.80 4.75
N ILE A 57 18.28 16.94 5.27
CA ILE A 57 18.07 16.80 6.71
C ILE A 57 18.74 15.52 7.15
N VAL A 58 19.64 15.65 8.13
CA VAL A 58 20.44 14.53 8.63
C VAL A 58 20.47 14.53 10.16
N ARG A 59 20.80 13.40 10.74
CA ARG A 59 21.18 13.25 12.15
C ARG A 59 22.57 12.64 12.28
N LEU A 60 23.23 12.86 13.39
CA LEU A 60 24.43 12.12 13.75
C LEU A 60 24.06 10.68 14.07
N MET A 61 24.81 9.71 13.58
CA MET A 61 24.60 8.30 13.90
C MET A 61 24.94 8.01 15.37
N ASP A 62 24.21 7.05 15.97
CA ASP A 62 24.39 6.72 17.39
C ASP A 62 25.80 6.14 17.61
N GLY A 63 26.57 6.75 18.51
CA GLY A 63 27.93 6.33 18.84
C GLY A 63 29.02 6.88 17.92
N GLU A 64 28.65 7.59 16.85
CA GLU A 64 29.58 8.18 15.90
C GLU A 64 29.77 9.69 16.15
N THR A 65 30.88 10.22 15.68
CA THR A 65 31.26 11.66 15.84
C THR A 65 31.17 12.45 14.55
N ASP A 66 31.23 11.77 13.39
CA ASP A 66 31.34 12.39 12.06
C ASP A 66 30.68 11.53 10.96
N GLU A 67 29.69 10.68 11.33
CA GLU A 67 28.92 9.90 10.40
C GLU A 67 27.43 10.26 10.57
N TYR A 68 26.74 10.48 9.47
CA TYR A 68 25.39 11.03 9.50
C TYR A 68 24.42 10.16 8.72
N GLU A 69 23.22 10.05 9.24
CA GLU A 69 22.11 9.33 8.63
C GLU A 69 21.11 10.32 8.01
N VAL A 70 20.76 10.11 6.74
CA VAL A 70 19.87 11.00 5.98
C VAL A 70 18.42 10.73 6.33
N ILE A 71 17.75 11.73 6.87
CA ILE A 71 16.32 11.69 7.23
C ILE A 71 15.45 12.18 6.08
N SER A 72 15.89 13.20 5.36
CA SER A 72 15.15 13.75 4.21
C SER A 72 16.12 14.26 3.15
N GLY A 73 15.74 14.04 1.89
CA GLY A 73 16.52 14.46 0.73
C GLY A 73 17.26 13.33 0.03
N HIS A 74 16.83 12.07 0.18
CA HIS A 74 17.45 10.90 -0.47
C HIS A 74 17.57 11.05 -2.00
N ARG A 75 16.55 11.60 -2.68
CA ARG A 75 16.62 11.89 -4.12
C ARG A 75 17.71 12.93 -4.43
N ARG A 76 17.85 13.97 -3.60
CA ARG A 76 18.89 15.01 -3.75
C ARG A 76 20.28 14.45 -3.50
N LEU A 77 20.45 13.58 -2.49
CA LEU A 77 21.71 12.88 -2.26
C LEU A 77 22.07 12.00 -3.46
N TYR A 78 21.14 11.20 -3.95
CA TYR A 78 21.36 10.33 -5.11
C TYR A 78 21.75 11.14 -6.36
N ALA A 79 21.03 12.22 -6.64
CA ALA A 79 21.33 13.11 -7.76
C ALA A 79 22.67 13.83 -7.58
N ALA A 80 23.06 14.21 -6.35
CA ALA A 80 24.36 14.81 -6.06
C ALA A 80 25.52 13.84 -6.31
N ILE A 81 25.36 12.57 -5.92
CA ILE A 81 26.35 11.51 -6.23
C ILE A 81 26.48 11.35 -7.75
N LYS A 82 25.34 11.27 -8.47
CA LYS A 82 25.29 11.15 -9.93
C LYS A 82 25.89 12.38 -10.64
N ALA A 83 25.75 13.57 -10.03
CA ALA A 83 26.33 14.81 -10.49
C ALA A 83 27.85 14.95 -10.20
N GLY A 84 28.42 14.04 -9.40
CA GLY A 84 29.87 14.05 -9.05
C GLY A 84 30.24 15.05 -7.95
N LEU A 85 29.30 15.50 -7.13
CA LEU A 85 29.57 16.34 -5.98
C LEU A 85 30.32 15.55 -4.90
N THR A 86 31.22 16.20 -4.16
CA THR A 86 31.93 15.60 -3.02
C THR A 86 31.33 15.96 -1.68
N GLU A 87 30.64 17.10 -1.62
CA GLU A 87 29.96 17.62 -0.42
C GLU A 87 28.58 18.15 -0.76
N VAL A 88 27.71 18.13 0.24
CA VAL A 88 26.32 18.62 0.11
C VAL A 88 25.93 19.45 1.34
N PRO A 89 25.12 20.51 1.16
CA PRO A 89 24.60 21.29 2.29
C PRO A 89 23.58 20.44 3.06
N ALA A 90 23.73 20.40 4.38
CA ALA A 90 22.85 19.65 5.27
C ALA A 90 22.50 20.43 6.53
N LEU A 91 21.32 20.13 7.07
CA LEU A 91 20.86 20.56 8.39
C LEU A 91 20.92 19.37 9.33
N ILE A 92 21.79 19.44 10.32
CA ILE A 92 21.98 18.42 11.34
C ILE A 92 20.95 18.65 12.45
N TYR A 93 20.10 17.67 12.71
CA TYR A 93 19.13 17.68 13.79
C TYR A 93 19.56 16.72 14.89
N PRO A 94 19.53 17.12 16.17
CA PRO A 94 19.83 16.25 17.30
C PRO A 94 18.60 15.36 17.61
N LEU A 95 18.29 14.43 16.72
CA LEU A 95 17.18 13.48 16.85
C LEU A 95 17.71 12.12 17.30
N ASP A 96 16.99 11.47 18.20
CA ASP A 96 17.21 10.05 18.46
C ASP A 96 16.65 9.19 17.30
N ARG A 97 16.94 7.88 17.32
CA ARG A 97 16.54 6.96 16.23
C ARG A 97 15.02 6.94 16.02
N ASN A 98 14.22 6.96 17.10
CA ASN A 98 12.76 6.92 16.99
C ASN A 98 12.19 8.23 16.45
N GLU A 99 12.72 9.35 16.91
CA GLU A 99 12.37 10.68 16.38
C GLU A 99 12.71 10.79 14.88
N ALA A 100 13.86 10.24 14.49
CA ALA A 100 14.28 10.18 13.09
C ALA A 100 13.34 9.32 12.24
N MET A 101 12.94 8.12 12.73
CA MET A 101 11.95 7.25 12.06
C MET A 101 10.62 7.99 11.81
N ILE A 102 10.12 8.70 12.82
CA ILE A 102 8.89 9.49 12.69
C ILE A 102 9.08 10.59 11.66
N ALA A 103 10.21 11.33 11.71
CA ALA A 103 10.50 12.41 10.78
C ALA A 103 10.66 11.90 9.33
N VAL A 104 11.29 10.74 9.09
CA VAL A 104 11.38 10.10 7.77
C VAL A 104 9.99 9.85 7.20
N VAL A 105 9.08 9.29 8.01
CA VAL A 105 7.72 8.98 7.56
C VAL A 105 6.93 10.26 7.30
N ASP A 106 6.95 11.22 8.22
CA ASP A 106 6.17 12.45 8.11
C ASP A 106 6.57 13.30 6.90
N ASN A 107 7.87 13.39 6.60
CA ASN A 107 8.36 14.11 5.42
C ASN A 107 7.95 13.47 4.09
N ASN A 108 7.54 12.21 4.07
CA ASN A 108 7.22 11.47 2.85
C ASN A 108 5.73 11.16 2.67
N LEU A 109 4.93 11.17 3.75
CA LEU A 109 3.48 10.87 3.69
C LEU A 109 2.66 11.89 2.87
N HIS A 110 3.21 13.06 2.59
CA HIS A 110 2.55 14.10 1.81
C HIS A 110 2.91 14.06 0.31
N ARG A 111 3.63 13.04 -0.17
CA ARG A 111 3.90 12.86 -1.60
C ARG A 111 2.61 12.55 -2.35
N GLU A 112 2.47 13.07 -3.56
CA GLU A 112 1.28 12.84 -4.41
C GLU A 112 1.10 11.36 -4.78
N ARG A 113 2.22 10.62 -4.94
CA ARG A 113 2.21 9.20 -5.28
C ARG A 113 3.09 8.44 -4.29
N ILE A 114 2.44 7.60 -3.49
CA ILE A 114 3.09 6.67 -2.56
C ILE A 114 2.57 5.28 -2.91
N LEU A 115 3.48 4.33 -3.13
CA LEU A 115 3.11 2.95 -3.39
C LEU A 115 2.46 2.32 -2.16
N PRO A 116 1.51 1.37 -2.32
CA PRO A 116 0.91 0.64 -1.22
C PRO A 116 1.94 0.00 -0.28
N SER A 117 3.02 -0.57 -0.83
CA SER A 117 4.12 -1.15 -0.05
C SER A 117 4.86 -0.10 0.76
N GLU A 118 5.22 1.04 0.16
CA GLU A 118 5.89 2.14 0.84
C GLU A 118 5.07 2.65 2.02
N LYS A 119 3.77 2.82 1.81
CA LYS A 119 2.83 3.28 2.84
C LYS A 119 2.69 2.25 3.97
N ALA A 120 2.68 0.95 3.63
CA ALA A 120 2.61 -0.14 4.59
C ALA A 120 3.83 -0.15 5.52
N PHE A 121 5.04 -0.11 4.96
CA PHE A 121 6.28 -0.07 5.75
C PHE A 121 6.46 1.25 6.50
N ALA A 122 6.05 2.38 5.93
CA ALA A 122 6.07 3.68 6.60
C ALA A 122 5.18 3.69 7.86
N TYR A 123 3.94 3.21 7.75
CA TYR A 123 3.06 3.12 8.91
C TYR A 123 3.56 2.14 9.96
N LYS A 124 4.12 1.00 9.56
CA LYS A 124 4.75 0.05 10.47
C LYS A 124 5.90 0.70 11.23
N MET A 125 6.84 1.32 10.52
CA MET A 125 8.00 2.03 11.10
C MET A 125 7.56 3.12 12.08
N LYS A 126 6.63 3.98 11.70
CA LYS A 126 6.13 5.06 12.57
C LYS A 126 5.43 4.51 13.81
N MET A 127 4.63 3.44 13.66
CA MET A 127 3.97 2.78 14.79
C MET A 127 4.97 2.19 15.79
N GLU A 128 6.02 1.54 15.30
CA GLU A 128 7.08 0.98 16.13
C GLU A 128 7.85 2.06 16.88
N ALA A 129 8.23 3.13 16.18
CA ALA A 129 8.93 4.28 16.78
C ALA A 129 8.10 4.98 17.88
N MET A 130 6.84 5.26 17.61
CA MET A 130 5.94 5.90 18.59
C MET A 130 5.70 5.00 19.82
N LYS A 131 5.58 3.69 19.63
CA LYS A 131 5.49 2.73 20.77
C LYS A 131 6.76 2.69 21.61
N ALA A 132 7.93 2.79 20.96
CA ALA A 132 9.21 2.81 21.68
C ALA A 132 9.38 4.11 22.49
N GLN A 133 8.94 5.26 21.97
CA GLN A 133 8.91 6.53 22.70
C GLN A 133 7.94 6.49 23.89
N GLY A 134 6.72 5.95 23.70
CA GLY A 134 5.73 5.82 24.78
C GLY A 134 6.19 4.96 25.94
N LYS A 135 7.00 3.93 25.69
CA LYS A 135 7.62 3.11 26.76
C LYS A 135 8.66 3.87 27.60
N ARG A 136 9.29 4.91 27.05
CA ARG A 136 10.26 5.75 27.78
C ARG A 136 9.57 6.78 28.69
N THR A 137 8.36 7.21 28.32
CA THR A 137 7.63 8.26 29.05
C THR A 137 6.68 7.71 30.12
N ASP A 138 6.32 6.43 30.08
CA ASP A 138 5.19 5.90 30.87
C ASP A 138 5.49 4.57 31.54
N LEU A 139 6.07 4.63 32.75
CA LEU A 139 6.11 3.50 33.69
C LEU A 139 4.74 3.30 34.40
N THR A 140 3.69 4.08 34.09
CA THR A 140 2.47 4.16 34.90
C THR A 140 1.13 3.97 34.18
N LEU A 141 1.06 3.80 32.85
CA LEU A 141 -0.22 3.62 32.11
C LEU A 141 -0.32 2.29 31.35
N SER A 142 -1.49 1.65 31.40
CA SER A 142 -1.74 0.31 30.87
C SER A 142 -1.49 0.20 29.37
N GLN A 143 -0.71 -0.81 28.94
CA GLN A 143 -0.29 -1.09 27.57
C GLN A 143 -1.43 -1.23 26.52
N ALA A 144 -2.65 -1.49 26.94
CA ALA A 144 -3.79 -1.68 26.05
C ALA A 144 -4.37 -0.37 25.47
N ALA A 145 -4.39 0.70 26.27
CA ALA A 145 -4.89 2.01 25.84
C ALA A 145 -3.94 2.70 24.85
N THR A 146 -2.63 2.50 25.00
CA THR A 146 -1.59 3.12 24.15
C THR A 146 -1.59 2.62 22.71
N LYS A 147 -1.91 1.34 22.45
CA LYS A 147 -1.91 0.75 21.09
C LYS A 147 -3.01 1.31 20.19
N SER A 148 -4.18 1.60 20.75
CA SER A 148 -5.32 2.12 19.99
C SER A 148 -5.12 3.57 19.58
N ASP A 149 -4.48 4.36 20.43
CA ASP A 149 -4.28 5.78 20.23
C ASP A 149 -3.21 6.08 19.16
N THR A 150 -2.11 5.33 19.14
CA THR A 150 -1.01 5.51 18.16
C THR A 150 -1.48 5.35 16.72
N ALA A 151 -2.27 4.32 16.40
CA ALA A 151 -2.78 4.12 15.05
C ALA A 151 -3.78 5.21 14.64
N ALA A 152 -4.59 5.69 15.59
CA ALA A 152 -5.50 6.82 15.35
C ALA A 152 -4.74 8.12 15.09
N GLN A 153 -3.64 8.37 15.82
CA GLN A 153 -2.77 9.53 15.59
C GLN A 153 -2.11 9.49 14.21
N ILE A 154 -1.58 8.32 13.80
CA ILE A 154 -0.99 8.13 12.47
C ILE A 154 -2.04 8.37 11.39
N GLY A 155 -3.23 7.78 11.53
CA GLY A 155 -4.33 7.94 10.58
C GLY A 155 -4.76 9.40 10.45
N LYS A 156 -4.92 10.10 11.57
CA LYS A 156 -5.28 11.52 11.57
C LYS A 156 -4.25 12.38 10.80
N ALA A 157 -2.96 12.12 10.99
CA ALA A 157 -1.90 12.84 10.28
C ALA A 157 -1.92 12.58 8.76
N ALA A 158 -2.39 11.40 8.33
CA ALA A 158 -2.48 10.99 6.93
C ALA A 158 -3.89 11.15 6.33
N SER A 159 -4.84 11.75 7.05
CA SER A 159 -6.26 11.86 6.66
C SER A 159 -6.91 10.49 6.40
N GLU A 160 -6.54 9.48 7.17
CA GLU A 160 -7.04 8.12 7.08
C GLU A 160 -7.64 7.61 8.40
N SER A 161 -8.45 6.55 8.30
CA SER A 161 -8.99 5.90 9.49
C SER A 161 -7.92 5.06 10.18
N ARG A 162 -8.09 4.83 11.49
CA ARG A 162 -7.28 3.89 12.28
C ARG A 162 -7.23 2.49 11.63
N ASP A 163 -8.36 2.01 11.16
CA ASP A 163 -8.47 0.68 10.55
C ASP A 163 -7.74 0.62 9.20
N THR A 164 -7.74 1.71 8.43
CA THR A 164 -6.95 1.83 7.20
C THR A 164 -5.46 1.70 7.49
N VAL A 165 -4.95 2.34 8.56
CA VAL A 165 -3.54 2.21 8.99
C VAL A 165 -3.19 0.75 9.27
N PHE A 166 -4.02 0.01 10.03
CA PHE A 166 -3.78 -1.41 10.30
C PHE A 166 -3.85 -2.27 9.04
N ARG A 167 -4.75 -1.96 8.11
CA ARG A 167 -4.85 -2.66 6.82
C ARG A 167 -3.60 -2.46 5.96
N TYR A 168 -3.03 -1.25 5.91
CA TYR A 168 -1.74 -1.02 5.25
C TYR A 168 -0.62 -1.80 5.94
N ILE A 169 -0.49 -1.69 7.27
CA ILE A 169 0.54 -2.43 8.00
C ILE A 169 0.42 -3.93 7.73
N ARG A 170 -0.80 -4.44 7.56
CA ARG A 170 -1.02 -5.85 7.26
C ARG A 170 -0.36 -6.29 5.94
N LEU A 171 -0.23 -5.42 4.94
CA LEU A 171 0.46 -5.73 3.68
C LEU A 171 1.94 -6.11 3.86
N THR A 172 2.58 -5.68 4.96
CA THR A 172 3.98 -6.05 5.25
C THR A 172 4.18 -7.55 5.53
N HIS A 173 3.09 -8.33 5.59
CA HIS A 173 3.13 -9.79 5.71
C HIS A 173 3.01 -10.53 4.38
N LEU A 174 2.87 -9.80 3.26
CA LEU A 174 2.94 -10.39 1.93
C LEU A 174 4.40 -10.67 1.55
N ILE A 175 4.60 -11.75 0.79
CA ILE A 175 5.89 -12.00 0.13
C ILE A 175 6.18 -10.89 -0.88
N PRO A 176 7.47 -10.59 -1.18
CA PRO A 176 7.85 -9.47 -2.03
C PRO A 176 7.16 -9.48 -3.40
N GLU A 177 7.00 -10.65 -4.01
CA GLU A 177 6.41 -10.83 -5.35
C GLU A 177 4.91 -10.46 -5.36
N LEU A 178 4.15 -10.85 -4.34
CA LEU A 178 2.74 -10.46 -4.22
C LEU A 178 2.62 -8.98 -3.89
N LEU A 179 3.48 -8.46 -3.05
CA LEU A 179 3.50 -7.04 -2.71
C LEU A 179 3.83 -6.16 -3.92
N GLN A 180 4.75 -6.62 -4.78
CA GLN A 180 5.04 -5.96 -6.05
C GLN A 180 3.80 -5.92 -6.96
N LYS A 181 3.04 -7.01 -7.07
CA LYS A 181 1.77 -7.02 -7.83
C LYS A 181 0.71 -6.06 -7.28
N VAL A 182 0.75 -5.77 -5.99
CA VAL A 182 -0.10 -4.74 -5.37
C VAL A 182 0.36 -3.34 -5.78
N ASP A 183 1.67 -3.09 -5.79
CA ASP A 183 2.25 -1.81 -6.22
C ASP A 183 1.98 -1.54 -7.72
N GLU A 184 2.01 -2.58 -8.54
CA GLU A 184 1.67 -2.53 -9.98
C GLU A 184 0.16 -2.38 -10.24
N GLY A 185 -0.68 -2.53 -9.21
CA GLY A 185 -2.14 -2.48 -9.33
C GLY A 185 -2.79 -3.75 -9.89
N ALA A 186 -2.01 -4.82 -10.12
CA ALA A 186 -2.52 -6.12 -10.58
C ALA A 186 -3.40 -6.79 -9.50
N ILE A 187 -3.04 -6.63 -8.24
CA ILE A 187 -3.86 -7.05 -7.09
C ILE A 187 -4.37 -5.78 -6.39
N ALA A 188 -5.69 -5.65 -6.25
CA ALA A 188 -6.29 -4.53 -5.55
C ALA A 188 -6.02 -4.60 -4.04
N PHE A 189 -6.07 -3.43 -3.36
CA PHE A 189 -5.75 -3.30 -1.93
C PHE A 189 -6.56 -4.24 -1.02
N SER A 190 -7.87 -4.36 -1.23
CA SER A 190 -8.72 -5.20 -0.36
C SER A 190 -8.41 -6.70 -0.48
N PRO A 191 -8.33 -7.31 -1.68
CA PRO A 191 -7.80 -8.67 -1.83
C PRO A 191 -6.43 -8.86 -1.17
N ALA A 192 -5.48 -7.95 -1.38
CA ALA A 192 -4.13 -8.03 -0.84
C ALA A 192 -4.11 -8.11 0.70
N VAL A 193 -4.96 -7.32 1.37
CA VAL A 193 -5.12 -7.38 2.83
C VAL A 193 -5.61 -8.76 3.28
N GLU A 194 -6.56 -9.36 2.56
CA GLU A 194 -7.06 -10.71 2.90
C GLU A 194 -5.97 -11.78 2.68
N LEU A 195 -5.20 -11.68 1.58
CA LEU A 195 -4.11 -12.60 1.26
C LEU A 195 -2.94 -12.54 2.24
N SER A 196 -2.73 -11.41 2.89
CA SER A 196 -1.69 -11.24 3.90
C SER A 196 -1.90 -12.10 5.17
N TYR A 197 -3.03 -12.79 5.29
CA TYR A 197 -3.29 -13.76 6.37
C TYR A 197 -2.85 -15.18 6.03
N LEU A 198 -2.44 -15.44 4.79
CA LEU A 198 -1.88 -16.71 4.34
C LEU A 198 -0.45 -16.86 4.87
N THR A 199 -0.01 -18.11 5.07
CA THR A 199 1.39 -18.41 5.36
C THR A 199 2.26 -18.13 4.12
N THR A 200 3.58 -18.00 4.32
CA THR A 200 4.53 -17.79 3.21
C THR A 200 4.38 -18.87 2.13
N GLU A 201 4.32 -20.15 2.52
CA GLU A 201 4.13 -21.29 1.63
C GLU A 201 2.81 -21.21 0.84
N GLN A 202 1.71 -20.82 1.51
CA GLN A 202 0.42 -20.63 0.83
C GLN A 202 0.44 -19.45 -0.14
N GLN A 203 1.19 -18.39 0.17
CA GLN A 203 1.36 -17.24 -0.73
C GLN A 203 2.20 -17.60 -1.96
N GLU A 204 3.24 -18.42 -1.80
CA GLU A 204 4.04 -18.97 -2.91
C GLU A 204 3.16 -19.86 -3.81
N THR A 205 2.40 -20.80 -3.22
CA THR A 205 1.44 -21.62 -3.97
C THR A 205 0.42 -20.77 -4.73
N LEU A 206 -0.08 -19.70 -4.12
CA LEU A 206 -1.00 -18.77 -4.78
C LEU A 206 -0.34 -18.06 -5.96
N LEU A 207 0.93 -17.66 -5.83
CA LEU A 207 1.68 -17.05 -6.93
C LEU A 207 1.80 -17.99 -8.13
N ASP A 208 2.10 -19.26 -7.88
CA ASP A 208 2.15 -20.31 -8.91
C ASP A 208 0.77 -20.53 -9.57
N ALA A 209 -0.29 -20.57 -8.76
CA ALA A 209 -1.65 -20.71 -9.27
C ALA A 209 -2.09 -19.50 -10.11
N MET A 210 -1.65 -18.29 -9.75
CA MET A 210 -1.88 -17.08 -10.53
C MET A 210 -1.16 -17.15 -11.89
N ALA A 211 0.09 -17.62 -11.92
CA ALA A 211 0.85 -17.78 -13.16
C ALA A 211 0.23 -18.84 -14.07
N LEU A 212 -0.23 -19.96 -13.50
CA LEU A 212 -0.86 -21.05 -14.26
C LEU A 212 -2.18 -20.61 -14.93
N ASN A 213 -2.98 -19.84 -14.23
CA ASN A 213 -4.32 -19.43 -14.69
C ASN A 213 -4.32 -18.05 -15.37
N ASP A 214 -3.17 -17.40 -15.49
CA ASP A 214 -3.02 -16.00 -15.98
C ASP A 214 -4.07 -15.05 -15.37
N CYS A 215 -4.25 -15.16 -14.07
CA CYS A 215 -5.26 -14.37 -13.38
C CYS A 215 -4.86 -14.00 -11.94
N THR A 216 -5.41 -12.91 -11.42
CA THR A 216 -5.26 -12.50 -10.02
C THR A 216 -6.51 -12.86 -9.21
N PRO A 217 -6.41 -13.16 -7.90
CA PRO A 217 -7.57 -13.51 -7.09
C PRO A 217 -8.56 -12.36 -6.95
N SER A 218 -9.84 -12.66 -7.07
CA SER A 218 -10.90 -11.73 -6.72
C SER A 218 -11.00 -11.53 -5.21
N HIS A 219 -11.67 -10.46 -4.75
CA HIS A 219 -11.87 -10.22 -3.33
C HIS A 219 -12.63 -11.37 -2.64
N ALA A 220 -13.64 -11.95 -3.30
CA ALA A 220 -14.37 -13.10 -2.78
C ALA A 220 -13.49 -14.35 -2.63
N GLN A 221 -12.64 -14.65 -3.61
CA GLN A 221 -11.67 -15.73 -3.54
C GLN A 221 -10.67 -15.51 -2.41
N SER A 222 -10.13 -14.29 -2.26
CA SER A 222 -9.19 -13.92 -1.19
C SER A 222 -9.81 -14.10 0.21
N ILE A 223 -11.08 -13.71 0.41
CA ILE A 223 -11.81 -13.94 1.67
C ILE A 223 -11.95 -15.43 1.97
N ARG A 224 -12.29 -16.25 0.96
CA ARG A 224 -12.41 -17.72 1.12
C ARG A 224 -11.08 -18.34 1.50
N MET A 225 -9.98 -17.98 0.82
CA MET A 225 -8.64 -18.46 1.13
C MET A 225 -8.23 -18.09 2.55
N LYS A 226 -8.42 -16.83 2.95
CA LYS A 226 -8.17 -16.38 4.33
C LYS A 226 -8.95 -17.20 5.35
N LYS A 227 -10.26 -17.39 5.13
CA LYS A 227 -11.11 -18.15 6.04
C LYS A 227 -10.62 -19.61 6.18
N ALA A 228 -10.29 -20.25 5.07
CA ALA A 228 -9.75 -21.61 5.07
C ALA A 228 -8.36 -21.67 5.74
N ALA A 229 -7.49 -20.69 5.52
CA ALA A 229 -6.20 -20.59 6.19
C ALA A 229 -6.35 -20.44 7.71
N GLN A 230 -7.27 -19.59 8.18
CA GLN A 230 -7.56 -19.42 9.60
C GLN A 230 -8.14 -20.67 10.26
N GLN A 231 -8.84 -21.51 9.49
CA GLN A 231 -9.38 -22.80 9.94
C GLN A 231 -8.35 -23.94 9.83
N GLY A 232 -7.16 -23.70 9.24
CA GLY A 232 -6.15 -24.73 9.01
C GLY A 232 -6.53 -25.73 7.90
N THR A 233 -7.50 -25.40 7.05
CA THR A 233 -8.02 -26.27 5.99
C THR A 233 -7.57 -25.89 4.58
N LEU A 234 -6.80 -24.80 4.43
CA LEU A 234 -6.31 -24.35 3.13
C LEU A 234 -5.12 -25.19 2.68
N SER A 235 -5.34 -26.12 1.75
CA SER A 235 -4.30 -26.89 1.07
C SER A 235 -3.89 -26.22 -0.25
N SER A 236 -2.75 -26.67 -0.81
CA SER A 236 -2.31 -26.25 -2.14
C SER A 236 -3.36 -26.55 -3.20
N ASP A 237 -3.95 -27.75 -3.20
CA ASP A 237 -5.00 -28.15 -4.16
C ASP A 237 -6.22 -27.21 -4.06
N SER A 238 -6.62 -26.83 -2.84
CA SER A 238 -7.72 -25.88 -2.63
C SER A 238 -7.42 -24.49 -3.20
N ILE A 239 -6.17 -24.05 -3.16
CA ILE A 239 -5.75 -22.75 -3.76
C ILE A 239 -5.90 -22.83 -5.28
N TYR A 240 -5.40 -23.90 -5.91
CA TYR A 240 -5.53 -24.11 -7.37
C TYR A 240 -7.01 -24.21 -7.78
N GLU A 241 -7.84 -24.96 -7.03
CA GLU A 241 -9.28 -25.08 -7.28
C GLU A 241 -9.97 -23.71 -7.23
N ILE A 242 -9.75 -22.93 -6.16
CA ILE A 242 -10.33 -21.59 -6.01
C ILE A 242 -9.87 -20.65 -7.14
N MET A 243 -8.61 -20.75 -7.59
CA MET A 243 -8.08 -19.90 -8.66
C MET A 243 -8.57 -20.30 -10.05
N SER A 244 -8.93 -21.58 -10.28
CA SER A 244 -9.48 -22.06 -11.54
C SER A 244 -10.97 -21.73 -11.75
N GLU A 245 -11.68 -21.28 -10.70
CA GLU A 245 -13.09 -20.90 -10.79
C GLU A 245 -13.30 -19.69 -11.71
N GLU A 246 -14.29 -19.73 -12.57
CA GLU A 246 -14.73 -18.56 -13.35
C GLU A 246 -15.14 -17.42 -12.42
N LYS A 247 -14.53 -16.27 -12.59
CA LYS A 247 -14.88 -15.08 -11.79
C LYS A 247 -16.28 -14.60 -12.19
N ALA A 248 -17.10 -14.29 -11.19
CA ALA A 248 -18.45 -13.77 -11.40
C ALA A 248 -18.50 -12.53 -12.34
N ASN A 249 -17.40 -11.81 -12.50
CA ASN A 249 -17.28 -10.65 -13.41
C ASN A 249 -16.86 -11.03 -14.83
N GLN A 250 -16.38 -12.25 -15.07
CA GLN A 250 -15.99 -12.76 -16.40
C GLN A 250 -17.13 -13.52 -17.08
N ALA A 251 -18.16 -13.92 -16.34
CA ALA A 251 -19.38 -14.45 -16.95
C ALA A 251 -20.03 -13.35 -17.80
N GLU A 252 -20.24 -13.64 -19.09
CA GLU A 252 -20.96 -12.71 -19.97
C GLU A 252 -22.32 -12.39 -19.35
N ARG A 253 -22.57 -11.11 -19.04
CA ARG A 253 -23.80 -10.64 -18.44
C ARG A 253 -24.42 -9.60 -19.35
N ILE A 254 -25.62 -9.89 -19.81
CA ILE A 254 -26.47 -8.86 -20.42
C ILE A 254 -27.33 -8.28 -19.31
N SER A 255 -27.16 -7.01 -19.02
CA SER A 255 -27.96 -6.31 -18.00
C SER A 255 -28.81 -5.23 -18.64
N PHE A 256 -30.08 -5.20 -18.26
CA PHE A 256 -31.01 -4.15 -18.64
C PHE A 256 -31.40 -3.34 -17.41
N LYS A 257 -31.47 -2.03 -17.55
CA LYS A 257 -32.06 -1.20 -16.49
C LYS A 257 -33.54 -1.52 -16.35
N VAL A 258 -34.03 -1.71 -15.15
CA VAL A 258 -35.45 -2.00 -14.90
C VAL A 258 -36.37 -0.94 -15.49
N HIS A 259 -35.92 0.34 -15.50
CA HIS A 259 -36.66 1.44 -16.10
C HIS A 259 -36.90 1.22 -17.60
N ASP A 260 -35.90 0.73 -18.34
CA ASP A 260 -36.00 0.54 -19.79
C ASP A 260 -36.96 -0.59 -20.15
N LEU A 261 -37.10 -1.60 -19.28
CA LEU A 261 -37.97 -2.71 -19.46
C LEU A 261 -39.41 -2.44 -18.93
N ARG A 262 -39.53 -1.48 -18.00
CA ARG A 262 -40.78 -1.27 -17.26
C ARG A 262 -42.00 -0.91 -18.18
N GLY A 263 -41.73 -0.22 -19.29
CA GLY A 263 -42.76 0.16 -20.27
C GLY A 263 -43.38 -1.02 -21.03
N PHE A 264 -42.72 -2.16 -21.06
CA PHE A 264 -43.18 -3.37 -21.78
C PHE A 264 -43.95 -4.35 -20.90
N PHE A 265 -44.04 -4.09 -19.57
CA PHE A 265 -44.67 -4.99 -18.61
C PHE A 265 -45.74 -4.29 -17.80
N PRO A 266 -46.76 -5.05 -17.31
CA PRO A 266 -47.75 -4.54 -16.38
C PRO A 266 -47.12 -3.97 -15.11
N LYS A 267 -47.72 -2.91 -14.54
CA LYS A 267 -47.16 -2.19 -13.36
C LYS A 267 -46.96 -3.08 -12.13
N ASN A 268 -47.70 -4.16 -12.00
CA ASN A 268 -47.66 -5.11 -10.89
C ASN A 268 -46.66 -6.27 -11.05
N TYR A 269 -45.93 -6.33 -12.20
CA TYR A 269 -44.95 -7.39 -12.41
C TYR A 269 -43.72 -7.19 -11.52
N THR A 270 -43.31 -8.27 -10.85
CA THR A 270 -42.03 -8.33 -10.13
C THR A 270 -40.86 -8.53 -11.10
N GLN A 271 -39.64 -8.23 -10.66
CA GLN A 271 -38.40 -8.48 -11.46
C GLN A 271 -38.32 -9.94 -11.93
N LYS A 272 -38.66 -10.90 -11.06
CA LYS A 272 -38.68 -12.33 -11.40
C LYS A 272 -39.64 -12.62 -12.53
N GLN A 273 -40.88 -12.13 -12.45
CA GLN A 273 -41.92 -12.32 -13.49
C GLN A 273 -41.50 -11.70 -14.82
N MET A 274 -40.84 -10.51 -14.81
CA MET A 274 -40.27 -9.90 -16.02
C MET A 274 -39.18 -10.79 -16.64
N THR A 275 -38.25 -11.29 -15.86
CA THR A 275 -37.17 -12.20 -16.32
C THR A 275 -37.74 -13.49 -16.90
N ASP A 276 -38.68 -14.14 -16.21
CA ASP A 276 -39.33 -15.38 -16.69
C ASP A 276 -40.04 -15.16 -18.03
N THR A 277 -40.71 -14.02 -18.18
CA THR A 277 -41.43 -13.67 -19.41
C THR A 277 -40.42 -13.41 -20.56
N ILE A 278 -39.31 -12.70 -20.32
CA ILE A 278 -38.25 -12.48 -21.32
C ILE A 278 -37.70 -13.83 -21.77
N LEU A 279 -37.33 -14.69 -20.87
CA LEU A 279 -36.79 -16.01 -21.20
C LEU A 279 -37.80 -16.81 -22.07
N LYS A 280 -39.09 -16.81 -21.71
CA LYS A 280 -40.15 -17.49 -22.48
C LYS A 280 -40.22 -16.94 -23.91
N LEU A 281 -40.22 -15.62 -24.07
CA LEU A 281 -40.23 -14.97 -25.39
C LEU A 281 -38.99 -15.32 -26.23
N LEU A 282 -37.81 -15.39 -25.62
CA LEU A 282 -36.58 -15.78 -26.31
C LEU A 282 -36.59 -17.25 -26.73
N TYR A 283 -37.12 -18.17 -25.91
CA TYR A 283 -37.32 -19.57 -26.30
C TYR A 283 -38.31 -19.71 -27.47
N ASP A 284 -39.43 -19.01 -27.46
CA ASP A 284 -40.40 -19.04 -28.56
C ASP A 284 -39.81 -18.42 -29.85
N TYR A 285 -39.02 -17.37 -29.74
CA TYR A 285 -38.32 -16.75 -30.86
C TYR A 285 -37.30 -17.72 -31.48
N ASN A 286 -36.48 -18.38 -30.66
CA ASN A 286 -35.48 -19.33 -31.13
C ASN A 286 -36.12 -20.52 -31.85
N ARG A 287 -37.23 -21.04 -31.28
CA ARG A 287 -38.02 -22.12 -31.89
C ARG A 287 -38.60 -21.72 -33.26
N LYS A 288 -39.02 -20.46 -33.43
CA LYS A 288 -39.47 -19.95 -34.74
C LYS A 288 -38.30 -19.84 -35.72
N LEU A 289 -37.13 -19.39 -35.29
CA LEU A 289 -35.94 -19.29 -36.12
C LEU A 289 -35.48 -20.66 -36.62
N GLU A 290 -35.46 -21.68 -35.75
CA GLU A 290 -35.09 -23.06 -36.14
C GLU A 290 -36.08 -23.64 -37.16
N ARG A 291 -37.37 -23.41 -36.99
CA ARG A 291 -38.38 -23.82 -38.00
C ARG A 291 -38.20 -23.13 -39.35
N SER A 292 -37.83 -21.86 -39.31
CA SER A 292 -37.58 -21.09 -40.55
C SER A 292 -36.29 -21.54 -41.26
N ARG A 293 -35.21 -21.92 -40.52
CA ARG A 293 -33.97 -22.50 -41.06
C ARG A 293 -34.25 -23.83 -41.74
N ARG A 294 -34.94 -24.79 -41.04
CA ARG A 294 -35.29 -26.08 -41.61
C ARG A 294 -36.10 -25.96 -42.92
N ARG A 295 -37.05 -25.04 -43.00
CA ARG A 295 -37.80 -24.77 -44.23
C ARG A 295 -37.00 -24.17 -45.36
N ARG A 296 -35.82 -23.54 -45.09
CA ARG A 296 -34.89 -23.05 -46.12
C ARG A 296 -34.01 -24.17 -46.63
N ASP A 297 -33.59 -25.09 -45.74
CA ASP A 297 -32.72 -26.19 -46.07
C ASP A 297 -33.46 -27.32 -46.84
N GLU A 298 -34.79 -27.35 -46.78
CA GLU A 298 -35.69 -28.26 -47.49
C GLU A 298 -36.12 -27.73 -48.88
N ARG A 299 -35.69 -26.52 -49.30
CA ARG A 299 -35.89 -25.95 -50.61
C ARG A 299 -34.65 -25.93 -51.46
#